data_10e45ac6475511944a51e2b7a196577d
#
_entry.id   10e45ac6475511944a51e2b7a196577d
#
_cell.length_a   1.000
_cell.length_b   1.000
_cell.length_c   1.000
_cell.angle_alpha   90.00
_cell.angle_beta   90.00
_cell.angle_gamma   90.00
#
_symmetry.space_group_name_H-M   'P 1'
#
loop_
_entity.id
_entity.type
_entity.pdbx_description
1 polymer ?
#
loop_
_entity_poly.entity_id
_entity_poly.type
_entity_poly.pdbx_seq_one_letter_code
_entity_poly.pdbx_strand_id
1 'polypeptide(L)'
;EIHSGNVDASVDNMLCVTSDGRKIGLDVRLMNPMLPDDPDSKLNVCVHNVLKIWEEGKDQKLTQLLFCDLSTPKNDGNFNVYGDIRKKLIAAGMPESEIEFIHNADTEAKKAALFSKVRSGDVRVLLGSTAKMGAGTNVQQRLVAVHHLDVGWKPSDMTQRNGRIIRQGNMNKEVKVFNYVTEGTFDSYLFQTLENKQRFISQIMTSKSPVRSCDDVDEQALSYAEIKALCAGNPVSYTH
;
A
#
# COMPACT_ATOMS: atom_id res chain seq x y z
N GLU A 1 -1.84 -20.04 -22.88
CA GLU A 1 -2.26 -19.22 -24.07
C GLU A 1 -1.17 -18.21 -24.45
N ILE A 2 -0.55 -17.49 -23.51
CA ILE A 2 0.52 -16.50 -23.78
C ILE A 2 1.72 -17.15 -24.49
N HIS A 3 2.08 -18.40 -24.13
CA HIS A 3 3.18 -19.13 -24.77
C HIS A 3 2.79 -19.79 -26.12
N SER A 4 1.51 -19.91 -26.42
CA SER A 4 1.02 -20.48 -27.69
C SER A 4 0.99 -19.49 -28.85
N GLY A 5 1.27 -18.21 -28.59
CA GLY A 5 1.26 -17.14 -29.60
C GLY A 5 -0.12 -16.79 -30.17
N ASN A 6 -1.18 -17.30 -29.55
CA ASN A 6 -2.56 -17.10 -30.04
C ASN A 6 -3.24 -15.83 -29.50
N VAL A 7 -2.53 -15.03 -28.68
CA VAL A 7 -3.04 -13.79 -28.07
C VAL A 7 -2.13 -12.64 -28.49
N ASP A 8 -2.72 -11.51 -28.87
CA ASP A 8 -1.97 -10.30 -29.19
C ASP A 8 -1.24 -9.82 -27.93
N ALA A 9 0.07 -9.70 -28.00
CA ALA A 9 0.94 -9.27 -26.90
C ALA A 9 0.60 -7.87 -26.37
N SER A 10 -0.17 -7.07 -27.11
CA SER A 10 -0.67 -5.77 -26.66
C SER A 10 -1.90 -5.87 -25.76
N VAL A 11 -2.63 -6.99 -25.83
CA VAL A 11 -3.89 -7.22 -25.11
C VAL A 11 -3.67 -8.06 -23.85
N ASP A 12 -2.82 -9.08 -23.94
CA ASP A 12 -2.57 -10.01 -22.83
C ASP A 12 -1.08 -10.36 -22.75
N ASN A 13 -0.39 -9.66 -21.88
CA ASN A 13 1.02 -9.90 -21.61
C ASN A 13 1.25 -10.07 -20.10
N MET A 14 2.45 -10.50 -19.72
CA MET A 14 2.81 -10.74 -18.33
C MET A 14 2.63 -9.50 -17.43
N LEU A 15 2.80 -8.28 -17.98
CA LEU A 15 2.58 -7.04 -17.24
C LEU A 15 1.08 -6.81 -16.93
N CYS A 16 0.20 -7.14 -17.88
CA CYS A 16 -1.24 -7.07 -17.65
C CYS A 16 -1.67 -8.07 -16.56
N VAL A 17 -1.23 -9.32 -16.68
CA VAL A 17 -1.54 -10.38 -15.71
C VAL A 17 -1.05 -10.02 -14.30
N THR A 18 0.17 -9.52 -14.17
CA THR A 18 0.72 -9.05 -12.89
C THR A 18 -0.03 -7.84 -12.33
N SER A 19 -0.38 -6.89 -13.19
CA SER A 19 -1.15 -5.72 -12.80
C SER A 19 -2.53 -6.11 -12.28
N ASP A 20 -3.20 -7.01 -12.97
CA ASP A 20 -4.53 -7.49 -12.58
C ASP A 20 -4.47 -8.37 -11.32
N GLY A 21 -3.45 -9.22 -11.18
CA GLY A 21 -3.19 -9.96 -9.96
C GLY A 21 -2.99 -9.06 -8.74
N ARG A 22 -2.28 -7.94 -8.90
CA ARG A 22 -2.10 -6.92 -7.85
C ARG A 22 -3.41 -6.21 -7.50
N LYS A 23 -4.25 -5.88 -8.51
CA LYS A 23 -5.56 -5.27 -8.28
C LYS A 23 -6.50 -6.22 -7.53
N ILE A 24 -6.53 -7.49 -7.91
CA ILE A 24 -7.31 -8.54 -7.24
C ILE A 24 -6.85 -8.68 -5.78
N GLY A 25 -5.55 -8.71 -5.54
CA GLY A 25 -4.98 -8.75 -4.19
C GLY A 25 -5.31 -7.52 -3.37
N LEU A 26 -5.50 -6.36 -3.99
CA LEU A 26 -5.92 -5.14 -3.30
C LEU A 26 -7.43 -5.16 -3.01
N ASP A 27 -8.25 -5.28 -4.04
CA ASP A 27 -9.70 -5.42 -3.95
C ASP A 27 -10.27 -5.92 -5.29
N VAL A 28 -11.06 -6.99 -5.25
CA VAL A 28 -11.65 -7.62 -6.45
C VAL A 28 -12.58 -6.66 -7.23
N ARG A 29 -13.16 -5.65 -6.55
CA ARG A 29 -14.02 -4.63 -7.16
C ARG A 29 -13.26 -3.71 -8.11
N LEU A 30 -11.92 -3.68 -8.07
CA LEU A 30 -11.10 -2.99 -9.06
C LEU A 30 -11.13 -3.65 -10.43
N MET A 31 -11.45 -4.96 -10.48
CA MET A 31 -11.63 -5.71 -11.72
C MET A 31 -13.10 -5.76 -12.13
N ASN A 32 -14.00 -5.90 -11.17
CA ASN A 32 -15.44 -5.92 -11.42
C ASN A 32 -16.19 -5.17 -10.32
N PRO A 33 -16.58 -3.90 -10.56
CA PRO A 33 -17.27 -3.08 -9.57
C PRO A 33 -18.65 -3.62 -9.12
N MET A 34 -19.19 -4.60 -9.83
CA MET A 34 -20.48 -5.25 -9.49
C MET A 34 -20.34 -6.30 -8.39
N LEU A 35 -19.12 -6.68 -8.02
CA LEU A 35 -18.90 -7.61 -6.93
C LEU A 35 -19.24 -6.96 -5.59
N PRO A 36 -19.80 -7.74 -4.62
CA PRO A 36 -20.11 -7.23 -3.30
C PRO A 36 -18.84 -6.86 -2.54
N ASP A 37 -19.00 -5.95 -1.59
CA ASP A 37 -17.95 -5.66 -0.60
C ASP A 37 -17.77 -6.87 0.33
N ASP A 38 -16.56 -7.36 0.44
CA ASP A 38 -16.21 -8.45 1.34
C ASP A 38 -15.93 -7.87 2.74
N PRO A 39 -16.72 -8.24 3.78
CA PRO A 39 -16.52 -7.74 5.14
C PRO A 39 -15.12 -8.01 5.71
N ASP A 40 -14.51 -9.12 5.30
CA ASP A 40 -13.18 -9.55 5.76
C ASP A 40 -12.04 -9.05 4.85
N SER A 41 -12.36 -8.23 3.85
CA SER A 41 -11.35 -7.65 2.97
C SER A 41 -10.34 -6.81 3.74
N LYS A 42 -9.10 -6.78 3.25
CA LYS A 42 -8.05 -5.95 3.85
C LYS A 42 -8.42 -4.46 3.93
N LEU A 43 -9.31 -3.97 3.05
CA LEU A 43 -9.82 -2.60 3.14
C LEU A 43 -10.71 -2.40 4.35
N ASN A 44 -11.62 -3.34 4.63
CA ASN A 44 -12.48 -3.30 5.81
C ASN A 44 -11.68 -3.46 7.10
N VAL A 45 -10.69 -4.35 7.12
CA VAL A 45 -9.76 -4.47 8.26
C VAL A 45 -8.96 -3.17 8.46
N CYS A 46 -8.52 -2.52 7.38
CA CYS A 46 -7.85 -1.22 7.46
C CYS A 46 -8.77 -0.15 8.04
N VAL A 47 -9.99 -0.03 7.53
CA VAL A 47 -10.99 0.93 8.04
C VAL A 47 -11.23 0.72 9.53
N HIS A 48 -11.40 -0.54 9.97
CA HIS A 48 -11.56 -0.87 11.39
C HIS A 48 -10.37 -0.39 12.24
N ASN A 49 -9.14 -0.67 11.80
CA ASN A 49 -7.94 -0.24 12.51
C ASN A 49 -7.80 1.29 12.56
N VAL A 50 -8.13 1.97 11.45
CA VAL A 50 -8.11 3.44 11.37
C VAL A 50 -9.10 4.04 12.34
N LEU A 51 -10.34 3.53 12.39
CA LEU A 51 -11.38 4.00 13.30
C LEU A 51 -10.99 3.79 14.76
N LYS A 52 -10.45 2.62 15.09
CA LYS A 52 -9.96 2.32 16.44
C LYS A 52 -8.91 3.32 16.90
N ILE A 53 -7.90 3.57 16.07
CA ILE A 53 -6.82 4.53 16.37
C ILE A 53 -7.35 5.97 16.40
N TRP A 54 -8.29 6.31 15.54
CA TRP A 54 -8.93 7.62 15.51
C TRP A 54 -9.67 7.90 16.83
N GLU A 55 -10.42 6.95 17.35
CA GLU A 55 -11.14 7.08 18.61
C GLU A 55 -10.18 7.12 19.81
N GLU A 56 -9.22 6.17 19.88
CA GLU A 56 -8.21 6.12 20.93
C GLU A 56 -7.35 7.39 21.00
N GLY A 57 -7.08 8.00 19.83
CA GLY A 57 -6.23 9.20 19.70
C GLY A 57 -6.98 10.51 19.65
N LYS A 58 -8.26 10.57 20.03
CA LYS A 58 -9.14 11.73 19.85
C LYS A 58 -8.64 12.97 20.58
N ASP A 59 -8.31 12.83 21.87
CA ASP A 59 -7.89 13.95 22.71
C ASP A 59 -6.58 14.58 22.26
N GLN A 60 -5.67 13.77 21.72
CA GLN A 60 -4.37 14.20 21.23
C GLN A 60 -4.38 14.56 19.74
N LYS A 61 -5.53 14.39 19.07
CA LYS A 61 -5.68 14.58 17.61
C LYS A 61 -4.61 13.81 16.83
N LEU A 62 -4.37 12.54 17.19
CA LEU A 62 -3.38 11.71 16.53
C LEU A 62 -3.73 11.48 15.06
N THR A 63 -2.72 11.42 14.21
CA THR A 63 -2.87 11.35 12.76
C THR A 63 -2.36 10.04 12.20
N GLN A 64 -2.85 9.66 11.02
CA GLN A 64 -2.55 8.41 10.35
C GLN A 64 -2.31 8.64 8.86
N LEU A 65 -1.37 7.91 8.27
CA LEU A 65 -1.12 7.88 6.82
C LEU A 65 -1.55 6.55 6.23
N LEU A 66 -2.27 6.59 5.11
CA LEU A 66 -2.63 5.41 4.34
C LEU A 66 -1.97 5.49 2.96
N PHE A 67 -1.19 4.47 2.63
CA PHE A 67 -0.53 4.35 1.33
C PHE A 67 -1.25 3.37 0.43
N CYS A 68 -1.62 3.83 -0.77
CA CYS A 68 -2.15 3.00 -1.84
C CYS A 68 -1.72 3.59 -3.20
N ASP A 69 -0.96 2.82 -3.98
CA ASP A 69 -0.44 3.22 -5.28
C ASP A 69 -1.30 2.70 -6.44
N LEU A 70 -1.93 1.52 -6.28
CA LEU A 70 -2.66 0.85 -7.37
C LEU A 70 -4.01 1.47 -7.72
N SER A 71 -4.65 2.15 -6.78
CA SER A 71 -6.00 2.70 -6.97
C SER A 71 -6.06 4.17 -6.57
N THR A 72 -5.25 5.00 -7.21
CA THR A 72 -5.30 6.46 -7.00
C THR A 72 -6.61 7.04 -7.53
N PRO A 73 -7.13 8.12 -6.89
CA PRO A 73 -8.40 8.70 -7.30
C PRO A 73 -8.33 9.23 -8.74
N LYS A 74 -9.34 8.85 -9.53
CA LYS A 74 -9.59 9.38 -10.87
C LYS A 74 -11.01 9.92 -10.89
N ASN A 75 -11.23 11.01 -11.60
CA ASN A 75 -12.56 11.61 -11.72
C ASN A 75 -13.37 10.94 -12.85
N ASP A 76 -13.34 9.61 -12.92
CA ASP A 76 -13.96 8.81 -13.98
C ASP A 76 -15.26 8.11 -13.51
N GLY A 77 -15.68 8.34 -12.27
CA GLY A 77 -16.87 7.71 -11.68
C GLY A 77 -16.72 6.24 -11.32
N ASN A 78 -15.58 5.64 -11.62
CA ASN A 78 -15.31 4.23 -11.33
C ASN A 78 -15.00 4.00 -9.83
N PHE A 79 -15.16 2.75 -9.40
CA PHE A 79 -14.73 2.32 -8.08
C PHE A 79 -13.24 2.60 -7.88
N ASN A 80 -12.90 3.21 -6.74
CA ASN A 80 -11.52 3.37 -6.30
C ASN A 80 -11.43 3.24 -4.77
N VAL A 81 -10.29 2.74 -4.31
CA VAL A 81 -10.03 2.44 -2.90
C VAL A 81 -10.10 3.68 -2.01
N TYR A 82 -9.62 4.82 -2.49
CA TYR A 82 -9.64 6.08 -1.71
C TYR A 82 -11.08 6.51 -1.40
N GLY A 83 -11.95 6.50 -2.41
CA GLY A 83 -13.35 6.87 -2.26
C GLY A 83 -14.11 5.89 -1.37
N ASP A 84 -13.83 4.59 -1.49
CA ASP A 84 -14.46 3.55 -0.67
C ASP A 84 -14.07 3.70 0.81
N ILE A 85 -12.79 3.83 1.12
CA ILE A 85 -12.32 4.06 2.49
C ILE A 85 -12.93 5.32 3.08
N ARG A 86 -12.92 6.44 2.33
CA ARG A 86 -13.52 7.71 2.79
C ARG A 86 -14.99 7.53 3.12
N LYS A 87 -15.77 6.89 2.24
CA LYS A 87 -17.20 6.62 2.48
C LYS A 87 -17.42 5.80 3.75
N LYS A 88 -16.62 4.75 3.96
CA LYS A 88 -16.71 3.88 5.13
C LYS A 88 -16.36 4.60 6.42
N LEU A 89 -15.30 5.42 6.41
CA LEU A 89 -14.91 6.23 7.57
C LEU A 89 -15.97 7.26 7.95
N ILE A 90 -16.56 7.95 6.96
CA ILE A 90 -17.64 8.92 7.18
C ILE A 90 -18.90 8.20 7.70
N ALA A 91 -19.26 7.07 7.10
CA ALA A 91 -20.41 6.28 7.55
C ALA A 91 -20.27 5.79 9.01
N ALA A 92 -19.04 5.58 9.47
CA ALA A 92 -18.72 5.22 10.85
C ALA A 92 -18.61 6.44 11.80
N GLY A 93 -18.91 7.66 11.33
CA GLY A 93 -18.99 8.86 12.15
C GLY A 93 -17.73 9.75 12.15
N MET A 94 -16.71 9.43 11.35
CA MET A 94 -15.55 10.32 11.21
C MET A 94 -15.95 11.57 10.40
N PRO A 95 -15.66 12.79 10.87
CA PRO A 95 -15.93 14.02 10.11
C PRO A 95 -15.20 14.01 8.77
N GLU A 96 -15.90 14.39 7.70
CA GLU A 96 -15.32 14.46 6.36
C GLU A 96 -14.10 15.38 6.29
N SER A 97 -14.10 16.46 7.07
CA SER A 97 -13.01 17.43 7.14
C SER A 97 -11.71 16.87 7.73
N GLU A 98 -11.77 15.73 8.44
CA GLU A 98 -10.60 15.06 9.02
C GLU A 98 -9.94 14.06 8.05
N ILE A 99 -10.53 13.85 6.86
CA ILE A 99 -10.06 12.89 5.84
C ILE A 99 -9.65 13.64 4.59
N GLU A 100 -8.39 13.54 4.19
CA GLU A 100 -7.92 14.20 2.97
C GLU A 100 -7.09 13.27 2.07
N PHE A 101 -7.09 13.59 0.78
CA PHE A 101 -6.27 12.95 -0.23
C PHE A 101 -5.16 13.88 -0.67
N ILE A 102 -3.90 13.41 -0.65
CA ILE A 102 -2.77 14.20 -1.16
C ILE A 102 -2.99 14.63 -2.63
N HIS A 103 -3.77 13.87 -3.38
CA HIS A 103 -4.08 14.13 -4.78
C HIS A 103 -4.89 15.43 -5.00
N ASN A 104 -5.60 15.92 -3.96
CA ASN A 104 -6.33 17.18 -3.99
C ASN A 104 -5.39 18.41 -3.86
N ALA A 105 -4.15 18.19 -3.43
CA ALA A 105 -3.13 19.23 -3.30
C ALA A 105 -2.18 19.21 -4.50
N ASP A 106 -2.59 19.83 -5.59
CA ASP A 106 -1.89 19.84 -6.89
C ASP A 106 -0.73 20.86 -6.96
N THR A 107 -0.69 21.84 -6.05
CA THR A 107 0.37 22.84 -5.96
C THR A 107 1.16 22.72 -4.66
N GLU A 108 2.40 23.21 -4.65
CA GLU A 108 3.23 23.19 -3.44
C GLU A 108 2.59 23.99 -2.29
N ALA A 109 1.90 25.09 -2.59
CA ALA A 109 1.18 25.88 -1.59
C ALA A 109 0.02 25.08 -0.96
N LYS A 110 -0.76 24.34 -1.77
CA LYS A 110 -1.83 23.48 -1.27
C LYS A 110 -1.27 22.31 -0.46
N LYS A 111 -0.14 21.72 -0.89
CA LYS A 111 0.54 20.68 -0.12
C LYS A 111 1.02 21.19 1.23
N ALA A 112 1.66 22.36 1.26
CA ALA A 112 2.12 22.98 2.50
C ALA A 112 0.96 23.24 3.48
N ALA A 113 -0.17 23.76 2.97
CA ALA A 113 -1.39 23.96 3.75
C ALA A 113 -1.98 22.66 4.27
N LEU A 114 -2.06 21.61 3.43
CA LEU A 114 -2.53 20.29 3.82
C LEU A 114 -1.64 19.67 4.91
N PHE A 115 -0.32 19.72 4.75
CA PHE A 115 0.61 19.20 5.75
C PHE A 115 0.55 19.98 7.06
N SER A 116 0.24 21.28 7.02
CA SER A 116 -0.02 22.06 8.24
C SER A 116 -1.25 21.53 8.97
N LYS A 117 -2.35 21.25 8.26
CA LYS A 117 -3.56 20.67 8.85
C LYS A 117 -3.32 19.26 9.44
N VAL A 118 -2.47 18.46 8.81
CA VAL A 118 -2.08 17.14 9.37
C VAL A 118 -1.25 17.33 10.64
N ARG A 119 -0.29 18.25 10.66
CA ARG A 119 0.51 18.53 11.88
C ARG A 119 -0.32 19.07 13.04
N SER A 120 -1.33 19.92 12.77
CA SER A 120 -2.23 20.42 13.81
C SER A 120 -3.23 19.34 14.30
N GLY A 121 -3.45 18.29 13.51
CA GLY A 121 -4.45 17.26 13.75
C GLY A 121 -5.86 17.67 13.33
N ASP A 122 -6.00 18.69 12.48
CA ASP A 122 -7.28 19.04 11.85
C ASP A 122 -7.62 18.05 10.73
N VAL A 123 -6.61 17.49 10.05
CA VAL A 123 -6.71 16.32 9.18
C VAL A 123 -6.07 15.15 9.91
N ARG A 124 -6.87 14.16 10.26
CA ARG A 124 -6.43 13.01 11.04
C ARG A 124 -6.10 11.79 10.20
N VAL A 125 -6.65 11.71 8.98
CA VAL A 125 -6.39 10.63 8.03
C VAL A 125 -5.99 11.22 6.69
N LEU A 126 -4.76 10.97 6.27
CA LEU A 126 -4.25 11.38 4.97
C LEU A 126 -3.97 10.14 4.10
N LEU A 127 -4.68 10.05 2.97
CA LEU A 127 -4.46 9.00 1.96
C LEU A 127 -3.58 9.53 0.83
N GLY A 128 -2.63 8.69 0.38
CA GLY A 128 -1.80 9.08 -0.73
C GLY A 128 -0.99 7.94 -1.34
N SER A 129 -0.38 8.24 -2.48
CA SER A 129 0.56 7.34 -3.14
C SER A 129 2.00 7.61 -2.69
N THR A 130 2.87 6.60 -2.85
CA THR A 130 4.31 6.75 -2.58
C THR A 130 4.90 7.92 -3.35
N ALA A 131 4.55 8.07 -4.62
CA ALA A 131 5.04 9.16 -5.46
C ALA A 131 4.65 10.55 -4.93
N LYS A 132 3.42 10.72 -4.42
CA LYS A 132 2.91 12.01 -3.92
C LYS A 132 3.35 12.31 -2.49
N MET A 133 3.45 11.28 -1.64
CA MET A 133 3.85 11.41 -0.22
C MET A 133 5.32 11.02 0.04
N GLY A 134 6.02 10.55 -0.99
CA GLY A 134 7.38 10.02 -0.85
C GLY A 134 8.45 11.07 -0.59
N ALA A 135 8.34 12.27 -1.16
CA ALA A 135 9.33 13.34 -0.97
C ALA A 135 8.71 14.55 -0.27
N GLY A 136 9.48 15.20 0.62
CA GLY A 136 9.08 16.47 1.23
C GLY A 136 7.94 16.42 2.25
N THR A 137 7.31 15.26 2.48
CA THR A 137 6.19 15.14 3.42
C THR A 137 6.68 15.21 4.86
N ASN A 138 6.40 16.30 5.54
CA ASN A 138 6.83 16.59 6.91
C ASN A 138 5.60 16.68 7.82
N VAL A 139 5.01 15.53 8.19
CA VAL A 139 3.74 15.41 8.93
C VAL A 139 3.86 14.57 10.20
N GLN A 140 5.09 14.20 10.60
CA GLN A 140 5.32 13.21 11.65
C GLN A 140 4.88 13.64 13.05
N GLN A 141 4.64 14.92 13.32
CA GLN A 141 4.47 15.44 14.67
C GLN A 141 3.44 14.66 15.51
N ARG A 142 2.26 14.39 14.96
CA ARG A 142 1.15 13.65 15.61
C ARG A 142 0.93 12.28 15.01
N LEU A 143 1.81 11.85 14.11
CA LEU A 143 1.64 10.63 13.33
C LEU A 143 1.87 9.40 14.20
N VAL A 144 0.83 8.60 14.42
CA VAL A 144 0.87 7.41 15.28
C VAL A 144 0.79 6.10 14.48
N ALA A 145 0.26 6.13 13.27
CA ALA A 145 0.14 4.93 12.44
C ALA A 145 0.37 5.20 10.95
N VAL A 146 0.95 4.20 10.29
CA VAL A 146 1.06 4.12 8.83
C VAL A 146 0.44 2.80 8.39
N HIS A 147 -0.37 2.85 7.34
CA HIS A 147 -1.09 1.72 6.77
C HIS A 147 -0.65 1.52 5.32
N HIS A 148 -0.14 0.33 4.99
CA HIS A 148 0.25 -0.08 3.64
C HIS A 148 -0.79 -1.01 3.06
N LEU A 149 -1.66 -0.49 2.18
CA LEU A 149 -2.71 -1.25 1.51
C LEU A 149 -2.19 -2.05 0.33
N ASP A 150 -1.12 -1.56 -0.27
CA ASP A 150 -0.37 -2.20 -1.33
C ASP A 150 1.12 -1.94 -1.19
N VAL A 151 1.92 -2.71 -1.88
CA VAL A 151 3.37 -2.53 -1.95
C VAL A 151 3.84 -2.59 -3.40
N GLY A 152 4.94 -1.89 -3.68
CA GLY A 152 5.65 -1.98 -4.95
C GLY A 152 6.69 -3.10 -4.95
N TRP A 153 7.52 -3.13 -5.97
CA TRP A 153 8.61 -4.11 -6.13
C TRP A 153 9.92 -3.72 -5.44
N LYS A 154 10.01 -2.48 -4.95
CA LYS A 154 11.25 -1.91 -4.41
C LYS A 154 11.19 -1.82 -2.89
N PRO A 155 12.12 -2.46 -2.16
CA PRO A 155 12.23 -2.29 -0.71
C PRO A 155 12.43 -0.84 -0.27
N SER A 156 13.08 -0.02 -1.12
CA SER A 156 13.28 1.41 -0.88
C SER A 156 11.96 2.17 -0.68
N ASP A 157 10.89 1.78 -1.37
CA ASP A 157 9.59 2.43 -1.25
C ASP A 157 9.00 2.21 0.15
N MET A 158 9.12 0.98 0.69
CA MET A 158 8.70 0.67 2.06
C MET A 158 9.54 1.43 3.09
N THR A 159 10.86 1.48 2.90
CA THR A 159 11.75 2.26 3.76
C THR A 159 11.37 3.74 3.72
N GLN A 160 11.05 4.26 2.55
CA GLN A 160 10.64 5.65 2.36
C GLN A 160 9.29 5.95 3.03
N ARG A 161 8.29 5.07 2.88
CA ARG A 161 6.98 5.18 3.55
C ARG A 161 7.16 5.14 5.08
N ASN A 162 7.89 4.16 5.60
CA ASN A 162 8.13 4.01 7.04
C ASN A 162 8.96 5.19 7.61
N GLY A 163 9.88 5.74 6.84
CA GLY A 163 10.63 6.93 7.21
C GLY A 163 9.79 8.20 7.41
N ARG A 164 8.48 8.16 7.12
CA ARG A 164 7.55 9.27 7.42
C ARG A 164 7.12 9.27 8.89
N ILE A 165 7.02 8.10 9.49
CA ILE A 165 6.59 7.95 10.88
C ILE A 165 7.78 7.79 11.84
N ILE A 166 8.81 7.05 11.43
CA ILE A 166 10.05 6.84 12.19
C ILE A 166 11.00 8.01 11.93
N ARG A 167 10.71 9.16 12.54
CA ARG A 167 11.45 10.40 12.28
C ARG A 167 11.50 11.27 13.53
N GLN A 168 12.59 12.04 13.68
CA GLN A 168 12.70 13.05 14.74
C GLN A 168 11.56 14.07 14.66
N GLY A 169 11.08 14.50 15.83
CA GLY A 169 9.96 15.44 15.95
C GLY A 169 8.58 14.77 15.99
N ASN A 170 8.50 13.43 16.02
CA ASN A 170 7.28 12.73 16.37
C ASN A 170 7.05 12.80 17.89
N MET A 171 5.83 13.19 18.29
CA MET A 171 5.44 13.27 19.71
C MET A 171 5.22 11.90 20.33
N ASN A 172 4.94 10.89 19.51
CA ASN A 172 4.64 9.54 19.96
C ASN A 172 5.94 8.77 20.19
N LYS A 173 6.08 8.14 21.36
CA LYS A 173 7.20 7.25 21.68
C LYS A 173 7.10 5.92 20.94
N GLU A 174 5.88 5.48 20.71
CA GLU A 174 5.56 4.25 19.98
C GLU A 174 4.68 4.59 18.77
N VAL A 175 4.96 3.94 17.66
CA VAL A 175 4.22 4.11 16.41
C VAL A 175 3.86 2.75 15.83
N LYS A 176 2.77 2.68 15.10
CA LYS A 176 2.25 1.45 14.51
C LYS A 176 2.46 1.46 13.00
N VAL A 177 2.95 0.35 12.45
CA VAL A 177 3.05 0.13 11.01
C VAL A 177 2.21 -1.10 10.67
N PHE A 178 1.20 -0.91 9.85
CA PHE A 178 0.30 -1.97 9.40
C PHE A 178 0.60 -2.33 7.95
N ASN A 179 0.82 -3.61 7.69
CA ASN A 179 0.92 -4.18 6.36
C ASN A 179 -0.30 -5.07 6.14
N TYR A 180 -1.11 -4.75 5.13
CA TYR A 180 -2.32 -5.51 4.80
C TYR A 180 -2.04 -6.42 3.62
N VAL A 181 -2.20 -7.72 3.82
CA VAL A 181 -1.90 -8.76 2.84
C VAL A 181 -3.12 -9.67 2.68
N THR A 182 -3.54 -9.90 1.44
CA THR A 182 -4.57 -10.89 1.14
C THR A 182 -3.89 -12.22 0.85
N GLU A 183 -4.11 -13.21 1.71
CA GLU A 183 -3.53 -14.55 1.58
C GLU A 183 -3.97 -15.25 0.29
N GLY A 184 -3.10 -16.08 -0.27
CA GLY A 184 -3.39 -16.83 -1.50
C GLY A 184 -3.49 -15.97 -2.76
N THR A 185 -3.06 -14.70 -2.70
CA THR A 185 -3.06 -13.78 -3.84
C THR A 185 -1.65 -13.31 -4.18
N PHE A 186 -1.56 -12.51 -5.24
CA PHE A 186 -0.31 -11.87 -5.66
C PHE A 186 0.31 -10.97 -4.58
N ASP A 187 -0.48 -10.46 -3.65
CA ASP A 187 -0.01 -9.68 -2.50
C ASP A 187 0.99 -10.46 -1.64
N SER A 188 0.66 -11.69 -1.28
CA SER A 188 1.54 -12.56 -0.46
C SER A 188 2.90 -12.74 -1.12
N TYR A 189 2.91 -12.94 -2.43
CA TYR A 189 4.14 -13.07 -3.20
C TYR A 189 4.97 -11.79 -3.19
N LEU A 190 4.34 -10.64 -3.40
CA LEU A 190 5.03 -9.35 -3.37
C LEU A 190 5.69 -9.08 -2.02
N PHE A 191 4.97 -9.30 -0.92
CA PHE A 191 5.52 -9.11 0.41
C PHE A 191 6.69 -10.06 0.68
N GLN A 192 6.58 -11.33 0.31
CA GLN A 192 7.66 -12.30 0.45
C GLN A 192 8.89 -11.91 -0.38
N THR A 193 8.67 -11.46 -1.62
CA THR A 193 9.75 -10.98 -2.50
C THR A 193 10.45 -9.76 -1.90
N LEU A 194 9.71 -8.79 -1.38
CA LEU A 194 10.27 -7.62 -0.72
C LEU A 194 11.07 -7.99 0.52
N GLU A 195 10.57 -8.91 1.33
CA GLU A 195 11.28 -9.40 2.52
C GLU A 195 12.61 -10.06 2.14
N ASN A 196 12.61 -10.90 1.12
CA ASN A 196 13.83 -11.55 0.62
C ASN A 196 14.83 -10.53 0.08
N LYS A 197 14.39 -9.57 -0.73
CA LYS A 197 15.24 -8.47 -1.23
C LYS A 197 15.81 -7.64 -0.07
N GLN A 198 15.00 -7.29 0.92
CA GLN A 198 15.45 -6.51 2.08
C GLN A 198 16.48 -7.29 2.92
N ARG A 199 16.25 -8.58 3.12
CA ARG A 199 17.17 -9.48 3.84
C ARG A 199 18.52 -9.53 3.14
N PHE A 200 18.52 -9.69 1.82
CA PHE A 200 19.73 -9.71 1.00
C PHE A 200 20.51 -8.38 1.08
N ILE A 201 19.84 -7.24 0.91
CA ILE A 201 20.44 -5.92 1.06
C ILE A 201 21.07 -5.78 2.45
N SER A 202 20.38 -6.18 3.49
CA SER A 202 20.89 -6.12 4.87
C SER A 202 22.13 -7.00 5.08
N GLN A 203 22.15 -8.19 4.46
CA GLN A 203 23.34 -9.07 4.52
C GLN A 203 24.55 -8.45 3.87
N ILE A 204 24.40 -7.85 2.67
CA ILE A 204 25.50 -7.15 1.98
C ILE A 204 25.98 -5.96 2.81
N MET A 205 25.07 -5.13 3.31
CA MET A 205 25.43 -3.90 4.04
C MET A 205 26.10 -4.19 5.39
N THR A 206 25.77 -5.31 6.02
CA THR A 206 26.33 -5.68 7.34
C THR A 206 27.56 -6.56 7.25
N SER A 207 28.01 -6.96 6.05
CA SER A 207 29.15 -7.85 5.78
C SER A 207 29.11 -9.19 6.53
N LYS A 208 27.94 -9.61 7.02
CA LYS A 208 27.80 -10.80 7.86
C LYS A 208 27.77 -12.12 7.09
N SER A 209 27.64 -12.07 5.78
CA SER A 209 27.84 -13.24 4.90
C SER A 209 27.87 -12.78 3.43
N PRO A 210 28.99 -12.94 2.71
CA PRO A 210 29.00 -12.63 1.29
C PRO A 210 28.25 -13.73 0.54
N VAL A 211 26.97 -13.53 0.28
CA VAL A 211 26.24 -14.34 -0.69
C VAL A 211 26.69 -13.88 -2.08
N ARG A 212 27.35 -14.75 -2.83
CA ARG A 212 27.94 -14.43 -4.14
C ARG A 212 26.94 -14.24 -5.27
N SER A 213 25.71 -14.67 -5.11
CA SER A 213 24.62 -14.46 -6.08
C SER A 213 23.29 -14.41 -5.36
N CYS A 214 22.45 -13.48 -5.74
CA CYS A 214 21.03 -13.49 -5.50
C CYS A 214 20.39 -13.30 -6.87
N ASP A 215 19.46 -14.18 -7.22
CA ASP A 215 18.62 -13.96 -8.39
C ASP A 215 17.78 -12.72 -8.12
N ASP A 216 18.09 -11.66 -8.85
CA ASP A 216 17.25 -10.45 -8.84
C ASP A 216 15.95 -10.85 -9.53
N VAL A 217 14.91 -10.99 -8.73
CA VAL A 217 13.57 -11.23 -9.26
C VAL A 217 13.10 -9.92 -9.86
N ASP A 218 13.46 -9.72 -11.12
CA ASP A 218 13.01 -8.59 -11.91
C ASP A 218 11.49 -8.65 -12.07
N GLU A 219 10.84 -7.49 -12.15
CA GLU A 219 9.39 -7.36 -12.43
C GLU A 219 8.94 -8.18 -13.65
N GLN A 220 9.88 -8.48 -14.55
CA GLN A 220 9.66 -9.21 -15.80
C GLN A 220 9.91 -10.71 -15.71
N ALA A 221 10.48 -11.22 -14.60
CA ALA A 221 10.99 -12.58 -14.51
C ALA A 221 10.06 -13.56 -13.76
N LEU A 222 8.81 -13.19 -13.50
CA LEU A 222 7.84 -14.14 -12.96
C LEU A 222 7.54 -15.22 -14.00
N SER A 223 7.96 -16.44 -13.72
CA SER A 223 7.56 -17.57 -14.54
C SER A 223 6.06 -17.83 -14.39
N TYR A 224 5.42 -18.30 -15.47
CA TYR A 224 4.01 -18.73 -15.44
C TYR A 224 3.73 -19.76 -14.33
N ALA A 225 4.73 -20.60 -14.01
CA ALA A 225 4.65 -21.59 -12.95
C ALA A 225 4.50 -20.92 -11.55
N GLU A 226 5.22 -19.84 -11.30
CA GLU A 226 5.16 -19.11 -10.04
C GLU A 226 3.81 -18.40 -9.84
N ILE A 227 3.29 -17.76 -10.88
CA ILE A 227 1.95 -17.15 -10.83
C ILE A 227 0.88 -18.24 -10.62
N LYS A 228 0.98 -19.36 -11.30
CA LYS A 228 0.04 -20.48 -11.14
C LYS A 228 0.09 -21.08 -9.73
N ALA A 229 1.27 -21.21 -9.13
CA ALA A 229 1.44 -21.71 -7.78
C ALA A 229 0.83 -20.74 -6.74
N LEU A 230 0.96 -19.44 -6.96
CA LEU A 230 0.34 -18.39 -6.13
C LEU A 230 -1.18 -18.44 -6.18
N CYS A 231 -1.74 -18.54 -7.38
CA CYS A 231 -3.19 -18.64 -7.57
C CYS A 231 -3.79 -19.94 -7.01
N ALA A 232 -2.98 -21.02 -6.94
CA ALA A 232 -3.40 -22.30 -6.41
C ALA A 232 -3.27 -22.43 -4.87
N GLY A 233 -2.74 -21.40 -4.19
CA GLY A 233 -2.57 -21.42 -2.74
C GLY A 233 -1.56 -22.43 -2.20
N ASN A 234 -0.66 -22.95 -3.07
CA ASN A 234 0.30 -23.98 -2.70
C ASN A 234 1.74 -23.43 -2.71
N PRO A 235 2.31 -23.08 -1.54
CA PRO A 235 3.65 -22.46 -1.45
C PRO A 235 4.81 -23.44 -1.66
N VAL A 236 4.54 -24.74 -1.88
CA VAL A 236 5.57 -25.81 -1.88
C VAL A 236 6.39 -25.88 -3.17
N SER A 237 6.08 -25.11 -4.20
CA SER A 237 6.78 -25.20 -5.49
C SER A 237 7.99 -24.28 -5.65
N TYR A 238 8.47 -23.64 -4.56
CA TYR A 238 9.58 -22.68 -4.59
C TYR A 238 10.94 -23.25 -4.15
N THR A 239 11.09 -24.55 -4.04
CA THR A 239 12.38 -25.18 -3.77
C THR A 239 13.01 -25.70 -5.06
N HIS A 240 13.75 -24.85 -5.72
CA HIS A 240 14.84 -25.25 -6.61
C HIS A 240 16.06 -24.37 -6.38
#